data_572981783425b6e81efe89f7cd2a997d
#
_entry.id   572981783425b6e81efe89f7cd2a997d
#
_cell.length_a   1.000
_cell.length_b   1.000
_cell.length_c   1.000
_cell.angle_alpha   90.00
_cell.angle_beta   90.00
_cell.angle_gamma   90.00
#
_symmetry.space_group_name_H-M   'P 1'
#
loop_
_entity.id
_entity.type
_entity.pdbx_description
1 polymer ?
#
loop_
_entity_poly.entity_id
_entity_poly.type
_entity_poly.pdbx_seq_one_letter_code
_entity_poly.pdbx_strand_id
1 'polypeptide(L)'
;MVELFDSSSSKKNPFEDLAVVYIMYFDEAQGHMPLLIYPDDKYRNNITFMRPIKYHPIWFLSLDESDALDHIDLEFKGYTFSGKKFLTHSKREKRRSGLQEDTPETIVIILSLPNNIELFGDELIRLLTQGVKDKFEDRLFKIIDSEILKDEIIKSPKIKKRIEKGESIKKELRKEIETTTNKFFSDVIKNSDSTSIRMQKAIAYLAFKGIDVTHIESKDYESSFSNIQLFDPKKQGGVNFVHKKPFIILKINIIEDSQELEVLVQNNSLQEVKGIIVKINHIKEYFEKEVMIETLDNWFPQEELVFISPIIPHIDEYIFFIIDEVSNEKLLSKRIDLNLLKNT
;
A
#
# COMPACT_ATOMS: atom_id res chain seq x y z
N MET A 1 26.01 37.24 -25.19
CA MET A 1 26.36 35.80 -25.07
C MET A 1 25.23 35.17 -24.31
N VAL A 2 24.26 34.59 -25.00
CA VAL A 2 23.06 33.98 -24.41
C VAL A 2 23.38 32.49 -24.34
N GLU A 3 23.54 31.99 -23.12
CA GLU A 3 23.67 30.53 -22.89
C GLU A 3 22.33 29.88 -23.17
N LEU A 4 22.32 29.05 -24.19
CA LEU A 4 21.23 28.15 -24.54
C LEU A 4 21.10 27.10 -23.43
N PHE A 5 19.99 27.12 -22.71
CA PHE A 5 19.59 26.05 -21.82
C PHE A 5 19.44 24.75 -22.62
N ASP A 6 20.32 23.83 -22.32
CA ASP A 6 20.33 22.48 -22.88
C ASP A 6 19.10 21.72 -22.35
N SER A 7 18.05 21.65 -23.14
CA SER A 7 16.78 20.99 -22.81
C SER A 7 16.81 19.50 -23.17
N SER A 8 17.81 18.78 -22.67
CA SER A 8 17.80 17.31 -22.66
C SER A 8 17.29 16.75 -21.34
N SER A 9 16.14 17.25 -20.85
CA SER A 9 15.38 16.52 -19.86
C SER A 9 14.72 15.33 -20.55
N SER A 10 15.29 14.13 -20.41
CA SER A 10 14.57 12.89 -20.68
C SER A 10 13.19 13.02 -20.01
N LYS A 11 12.10 12.92 -20.78
CA LYS A 11 10.73 12.96 -20.24
C LYS A 11 10.62 11.88 -19.18
N LYS A 12 10.72 12.27 -17.92
CA LYS A 12 10.57 11.34 -16.79
C LYS A 12 9.18 10.74 -16.91
N ASN A 13 9.11 9.40 -16.82
CA ASN A 13 7.83 8.70 -16.86
C ASN A 13 6.96 9.20 -15.69
N PRO A 14 5.76 9.78 -15.95
CA PRO A 14 4.93 10.36 -14.89
C PRO A 14 4.46 9.33 -13.85
N PHE A 15 4.46 8.04 -14.20
CA PHE A 15 4.02 6.95 -13.32
C PHE A 15 5.15 6.33 -12.49
N GLU A 16 6.41 6.70 -12.76
CA GLU A 16 7.59 6.09 -12.13
C GLU A 16 7.61 6.22 -10.59
N ASP A 17 7.09 7.33 -10.08
CA ASP A 17 7.08 7.63 -8.65
C ASP A 17 5.77 7.18 -7.94
N LEU A 18 4.83 6.54 -8.66
CA LEU A 18 3.56 6.10 -8.07
C LEU A 18 3.66 4.75 -7.38
N ALA A 19 4.50 3.87 -7.87
CA ALA A 19 4.60 2.49 -7.39
C ALA A 19 6.05 2.07 -7.21
N VAL A 20 6.34 1.35 -6.14
CA VAL A 20 7.61 0.63 -5.97
C VAL A 20 7.32 -0.86 -5.96
N VAL A 21 7.96 -1.60 -6.85
CA VAL A 21 7.79 -3.05 -6.97
C VAL A 21 9.07 -3.75 -6.55
N TYR A 22 8.95 -4.69 -5.63
CA TYR A 22 10.04 -5.54 -5.17
C TYR A 22 9.78 -6.96 -5.63
N ILE A 23 10.74 -7.56 -6.31
CA ILE A 23 10.77 -9.01 -6.54
C ILE A 23 11.80 -9.58 -5.59
N MET A 24 11.33 -10.44 -4.70
CA MET A 24 12.14 -11.10 -3.67
C MET A 24 12.26 -12.58 -3.98
N TYR A 25 13.35 -13.18 -3.58
CA TYR A 25 13.54 -14.63 -3.60
C TYR A 25 14.10 -15.11 -2.26
N PHE A 26 13.98 -16.40 -2.01
CA PHE A 26 14.58 -17.03 -0.84
C PHE A 26 15.92 -17.63 -1.21
N ASP A 27 17.00 -17.08 -0.65
CA ASP A 27 18.35 -17.65 -0.73
C ASP A 27 18.59 -18.62 0.45
N GLU A 28 19.10 -19.80 0.17
CA GLU A 28 19.27 -20.85 1.19
C GLU A 28 20.34 -20.50 2.24
N ALA A 29 21.23 -19.55 1.95
CA ALA A 29 22.29 -19.12 2.85
C ALA A 29 22.02 -17.76 3.50
N GLN A 30 21.40 -16.83 2.75
CA GLN A 30 21.21 -15.44 3.17
C GLN A 30 19.74 -15.12 3.54
N GLY A 31 18.80 -16.02 3.28
CA GLY A 31 17.38 -15.79 3.52
C GLY A 31 16.71 -14.92 2.44
N HIS A 32 15.87 -13.99 2.85
CA HIS A 32 15.08 -13.17 1.94
C HIS A 32 15.91 -12.09 1.25
N MET A 33 16.11 -12.22 -0.06
CA MET A 33 16.96 -11.34 -0.86
C MET A 33 16.17 -10.62 -1.96
N PRO A 34 16.43 -9.33 -2.19
CA PRO A 34 15.83 -8.61 -3.31
C PRO A 34 16.51 -9.02 -4.63
N LEU A 35 15.72 -9.54 -5.57
CA LEU A 35 16.14 -9.86 -6.92
C LEU A 35 16.14 -8.61 -7.80
N LEU A 36 15.05 -7.83 -7.72
CA LEU A 36 14.85 -6.59 -8.46
C LEU A 36 14.02 -5.61 -7.65
N ILE A 37 14.36 -4.33 -7.73
CA ILE A 37 13.55 -3.22 -7.21
C ILE A 37 13.27 -2.26 -8.37
N TYR A 38 12.00 -1.93 -8.59
CA TYR A 38 11.54 -0.98 -9.60
C TYR A 38 10.92 0.24 -8.89
N PRO A 39 11.08 1.46 -9.36
CA PRO A 39 11.72 1.84 -10.62
C PRO A 39 13.25 1.83 -10.56
N ASP A 40 13.85 1.97 -9.39
CA ASP A 40 15.28 2.14 -9.24
C ASP A 40 15.82 1.47 -7.97
N ASP A 41 17.04 0.98 -8.02
CA ASP A 41 17.74 0.39 -6.87
C ASP A 41 18.05 1.41 -5.75
N LYS A 42 17.86 2.72 -5.97
CA LYS A 42 17.94 3.75 -4.90
C LYS A 42 17.05 3.44 -3.70
N TYR A 43 15.89 2.78 -3.93
CA TYR A 43 14.99 2.35 -2.87
C TYR A 43 15.60 1.27 -1.96
N ARG A 44 16.63 0.53 -2.42
CA ARG A 44 17.36 -0.47 -1.63
C ARG A 44 17.99 0.11 -0.37
N ASN A 45 18.43 1.37 -0.42
CA ASN A 45 19.05 2.07 0.68
C ASN A 45 18.07 2.95 1.48
N ASN A 46 16.81 3.02 1.05
CA ASN A 46 15.79 3.79 1.75
C ASN A 46 15.16 2.95 2.86
N ILE A 47 15.44 3.31 4.12
CA ILE A 47 14.98 2.58 5.30
C ILE A 47 13.44 2.49 5.33
N THR A 48 12.74 3.55 4.92
CA THR A 48 11.27 3.59 4.94
C THR A 48 10.69 2.51 4.02
N PHE A 49 11.21 2.38 2.81
CA PHE A 49 10.74 1.40 1.84
C PHE A 49 11.25 -0.02 2.10
N MET A 50 12.46 -0.16 2.66
CA MET A 50 13.05 -1.49 2.87
C MET A 50 12.67 -2.13 4.20
N ARG A 51 12.25 -1.35 5.20
CA ARG A 51 11.89 -1.92 6.52
C ARG A 51 10.74 -2.93 6.45
N PRO A 52 9.58 -2.62 5.79
CA PRO A 52 8.50 -3.59 5.64
C PRO A 52 8.94 -4.85 4.90
N ILE A 53 9.90 -4.71 3.98
CA ILE A 53 10.38 -5.83 3.15
C ILE A 53 11.31 -6.76 3.93
N LYS A 54 12.29 -6.18 4.67
CA LYS A 54 13.34 -6.95 5.34
C LYS A 54 12.91 -7.55 6.68
N TYR A 55 12.06 -6.87 7.42
CA TYR A 55 11.75 -7.22 8.81
C TYR A 55 10.40 -7.89 9.00
N HIS A 56 9.64 -8.11 7.92
CA HIS A 56 8.38 -8.84 7.98
C HIS A 56 8.50 -10.20 7.29
N PRO A 57 8.81 -11.27 8.03
CA PRO A 57 8.86 -12.62 7.47
C PRO A 57 7.50 -13.11 6.94
N ILE A 58 6.43 -12.38 7.26
CA ILE A 58 5.06 -12.63 6.81
C ILE A 58 4.96 -12.85 5.28
N TRP A 59 5.75 -12.13 4.49
CA TRP A 59 5.76 -12.27 3.03
C TRP A 59 6.09 -13.67 2.53
N PHE A 60 6.84 -14.45 3.31
CA PHE A 60 7.26 -15.78 2.93
C PHE A 60 6.58 -16.90 3.73
N LEU A 61 6.16 -16.62 4.96
CA LEU A 61 5.60 -17.62 5.87
C LEU A 61 4.08 -17.70 5.82
N SER A 62 3.39 -16.56 5.71
CA SER A 62 1.92 -16.51 5.85
C SER A 62 1.15 -16.58 4.54
N LEU A 63 1.83 -16.39 3.39
CA LEU A 63 1.23 -16.67 2.10
C LEU A 63 1.31 -18.17 1.86
N ASP A 64 0.25 -18.89 2.15
CA ASP A 64 0.13 -20.31 1.87
C ASP A 64 -0.16 -20.53 0.37
N GLU A 65 0.20 -21.72 -0.13
CA GLU A 65 -0.11 -22.12 -1.51
C GLU A 65 -1.61 -22.41 -1.74
N SER A 66 -2.38 -22.45 -0.64
CA SER A 66 -3.82 -22.59 -0.71
C SER A 66 -4.45 -21.27 -1.10
N ASP A 67 -5.31 -21.27 -2.10
CA ASP A 67 -6.06 -20.13 -2.70
C ASP A 67 -6.88 -19.26 -1.70
N ALA A 68 -6.75 -19.50 -0.40
CA ALA A 68 -7.53 -18.84 0.64
C ALA A 68 -7.02 -17.45 1.03
N LEU A 69 -5.73 -17.15 0.83
CA LEU A 69 -5.15 -15.81 1.02
C LEU A 69 -4.41 -15.43 -0.24
N ASP A 70 -5.09 -14.71 -1.11
CA ASP A 70 -4.57 -14.37 -2.44
C ASP A 70 -3.41 -13.34 -2.36
N HIS A 71 -3.42 -12.49 -1.33
CA HIS A 71 -2.34 -11.52 -1.05
C HIS A 71 -2.37 -11.05 0.41
N ILE A 72 -1.30 -10.37 0.85
CA ILE A 72 -1.20 -9.74 2.17
C ILE A 72 -0.96 -8.26 1.98
N ASP A 73 -1.69 -7.44 2.73
CA ASP A 73 -1.50 -6.00 2.81
C ASP A 73 -0.89 -5.59 4.16
N LEU A 74 0.05 -4.68 4.10
CA LEU A 74 0.70 -4.07 5.26
C LEU A 74 0.74 -2.56 5.09
N GLU A 75 0.16 -1.80 6.01
CA GLU A 75 0.27 -0.36 6.02
C GLU A 75 1.50 0.11 6.82
N PHE A 76 2.32 0.97 6.23
CA PHE A 76 3.51 1.52 6.89
C PHE A 76 3.83 2.93 6.39
N LYS A 77 3.82 3.92 7.30
CA LYS A 77 4.21 5.33 7.04
C LYS A 77 3.55 5.97 5.82
N GLY A 78 2.25 5.74 5.64
CA GLY A 78 1.49 6.33 4.55
C GLY A 78 1.63 5.59 3.21
N TYR A 79 2.14 4.36 3.25
CA TYR A 79 2.21 3.44 2.12
C TYR A 79 1.55 2.12 2.48
N THR A 80 0.81 1.58 1.54
CA THR A 80 0.29 0.21 1.59
C THR A 80 1.22 -0.70 0.80
N PHE A 81 1.60 -1.82 1.40
CA PHE A 81 2.46 -2.85 0.81
C PHE A 81 1.61 -4.09 0.61
N SER A 82 1.39 -4.47 -0.63
CA SER A 82 0.66 -5.69 -1.01
C SER A 82 1.64 -6.72 -1.53
N GLY A 83 1.55 -7.96 -1.05
CA GLY A 83 2.49 -9.03 -1.42
C GLY A 83 1.80 -10.29 -1.91
N LYS A 84 2.34 -10.89 -2.97
CA LYS A 84 1.90 -12.18 -3.53
C LYS A 84 3.08 -13.13 -3.73
N LYS A 85 2.93 -14.38 -3.27
CA LYS A 85 3.94 -15.45 -3.35
C LYS A 85 3.56 -16.46 -4.43
N PHE A 86 4.56 -16.98 -5.12
CA PHE A 86 4.42 -18.13 -6.01
C PHE A 86 5.71 -18.93 -6.11
N LEU A 87 5.59 -20.17 -6.54
CA LEU A 87 6.72 -21.04 -6.85
C LEU A 87 7.05 -20.98 -8.34
N THR A 88 8.33 -21.10 -8.69
CA THR A 88 8.82 -21.13 -10.06
C THR A 88 9.83 -22.23 -10.27
N HIS A 89 9.94 -22.71 -11.49
CA HIS A 89 10.89 -23.75 -11.84
C HIS A 89 12.34 -23.32 -11.56
N SER A 90 13.17 -24.30 -11.19
CA SER A 90 14.60 -24.11 -10.99
C SER A 90 15.40 -25.16 -11.72
N LYS A 91 16.61 -24.77 -12.14
CA LYS A 91 17.66 -25.66 -12.68
C LYS A 91 19.03 -25.11 -12.25
N ARG A 92 19.13 -24.63 -11.02
CA ARG A 92 20.38 -24.13 -10.44
C ARG A 92 20.84 -25.04 -9.30
N GLU A 93 22.13 -25.10 -9.11
CA GLU A 93 22.72 -25.73 -7.93
C GLU A 93 22.27 -24.97 -6.66
N LYS A 94 21.80 -25.74 -5.67
CA LYS A 94 21.32 -25.18 -4.39
C LYS A 94 22.48 -25.11 -3.39
N ARG A 95 22.49 -24.03 -2.59
CA ARG A 95 23.51 -23.80 -1.58
C ARG A 95 23.35 -24.68 -0.33
N ARG A 96 22.12 -25.15 -0.08
CA ARG A 96 21.81 -25.99 1.08
C ARG A 96 21.90 -27.46 0.72
N SER A 97 22.65 -28.21 1.51
CA SER A 97 22.73 -29.67 1.40
C SER A 97 21.35 -30.33 1.53
N GLY A 98 21.09 -31.31 0.64
CA GLY A 98 19.83 -32.05 0.59
C GLY A 98 18.76 -31.49 -0.33
N LEU A 99 18.95 -30.28 -0.92
CA LEU A 99 18.07 -29.77 -1.96
C LEU A 99 18.60 -30.16 -3.34
N GLN A 100 17.68 -30.52 -4.25
CA GLN A 100 18.00 -30.86 -5.64
C GLN A 100 17.96 -29.60 -6.54
N GLU A 101 18.59 -29.65 -7.70
CA GLU A 101 18.64 -28.55 -8.65
C GLU A 101 17.25 -28.11 -9.13
N ASP A 102 16.31 -29.05 -9.21
CA ASP A 102 14.92 -28.83 -9.62
C ASP A 102 13.99 -28.38 -8.49
N THR A 103 14.50 -28.27 -7.24
CA THR A 103 13.72 -27.71 -6.13
C THR A 103 13.23 -26.31 -6.52
N PRO A 104 11.90 -26.07 -6.51
CA PRO A 104 11.33 -24.78 -6.92
C PRO A 104 11.90 -23.56 -6.18
N GLU A 105 12.00 -22.43 -6.86
CA GLU A 105 12.32 -21.16 -6.19
C GLU A 105 11.06 -20.51 -5.65
N THR A 106 11.14 -20.01 -4.42
CA THR A 106 10.07 -19.19 -3.84
C THR A 106 10.30 -17.74 -4.22
N ILE A 107 9.33 -17.18 -4.93
CA ILE A 107 9.32 -15.77 -5.34
C ILE A 107 8.19 -15.06 -4.63
N VAL A 108 8.48 -13.84 -4.16
CA VAL A 108 7.45 -12.92 -3.64
C VAL A 108 7.54 -11.62 -4.40
N ILE A 109 6.43 -11.17 -4.96
CA ILE A 109 6.29 -9.83 -5.51
C ILE A 109 5.62 -8.99 -4.44
N ILE A 110 6.20 -7.84 -4.11
CA ILE A 110 5.64 -6.87 -3.18
C ILE A 110 5.50 -5.55 -3.92
N LEU A 111 4.32 -4.99 -3.86
CA LEU A 111 3.97 -3.69 -4.40
C LEU A 111 3.80 -2.69 -3.26
N SER A 112 4.44 -1.54 -3.34
CA SER A 112 4.23 -0.42 -2.42
C SER A 112 3.56 0.73 -3.14
N LEU A 113 2.40 1.17 -2.65
CA LEU A 113 1.63 2.31 -3.13
C LEU A 113 1.41 3.32 -2.00
N PRO A 114 1.36 4.63 -2.29
CA PRO A 114 0.81 5.61 -1.36
C PRO A 114 -0.63 5.27 -0.97
N ASN A 115 -1.01 5.45 0.31
CA ASN A 115 -2.37 5.12 0.79
C ASN A 115 -3.49 5.84 0.02
N ASN A 116 -3.18 6.97 -0.62
CA ASN A 116 -4.15 7.69 -1.45
C ASN A 116 -4.60 6.92 -2.69
N ILE A 117 -3.78 5.97 -3.16
CA ILE A 117 -4.03 5.17 -4.35
C ILE A 117 -3.97 3.66 -4.03
N GLU A 118 -4.13 3.28 -2.76
CA GLU A 118 -4.12 1.89 -2.30
C GLU A 118 -5.17 1.02 -3.00
N LEU A 119 -6.32 1.62 -3.35
CA LEU A 119 -7.41 0.92 -4.05
C LEU A 119 -6.97 0.23 -5.36
N PHE A 120 -5.83 0.62 -5.91
CA PHE A 120 -5.27 0.01 -7.12
C PHE A 120 -4.33 -1.17 -6.81
N GLY A 121 -4.07 -1.44 -5.53
CA GLY A 121 -3.09 -2.44 -5.08
C GLY A 121 -3.40 -3.84 -5.56
N ASP A 122 -4.61 -4.31 -5.31
CA ASP A 122 -5.07 -5.68 -5.60
C ASP A 122 -4.97 -6.03 -7.08
N GLU A 123 -5.49 -5.15 -7.92
CA GLU A 123 -5.49 -5.38 -9.36
C GLU A 123 -4.08 -5.28 -9.93
N LEU A 124 -3.30 -4.29 -9.51
CA LEU A 124 -1.93 -4.12 -9.99
C LEU A 124 -1.01 -5.25 -9.54
N ILE A 125 -1.09 -5.71 -8.29
CA ILE A 125 -0.27 -6.84 -7.82
C ILE A 125 -0.64 -8.14 -8.54
N ARG A 126 -1.94 -8.35 -8.83
CA ARG A 126 -2.42 -9.48 -9.61
C ARG A 126 -1.84 -9.47 -11.03
N LEU A 127 -1.92 -8.34 -11.73
CA LEU A 127 -1.39 -8.19 -13.09
C LEU A 127 0.13 -8.35 -13.15
N LEU A 128 0.86 -7.75 -12.20
CA LEU A 128 2.31 -7.90 -12.08
C LEU A 128 2.71 -9.36 -11.87
N THR A 129 2.03 -10.05 -10.94
CA THR A 129 2.33 -11.45 -10.63
C THR A 129 2.06 -12.35 -11.82
N GLN A 130 0.92 -12.17 -12.48
CA GLN A 130 0.56 -12.93 -13.68
C GLN A 130 1.56 -12.68 -14.81
N GLY A 131 1.90 -11.42 -15.11
CA GLY A 131 2.86 -11.08 -16.18
C GLY A 131 4.26 -11.63 -15.93
N VAL A 132 4.72 -11.60 -14.67
CA VAL A 132 6.01 -12.19 -14.29
C VAL A 132 5.97 -13.72 -14.41
N LYS A 133 4.91 -14.36 -13.91
CA LYS A 133 4.74 -15.80 -14.00
C LYS A 133 4.70 -16.29 -15.45
N ASP A 134 3.84 -15.71 -16.27
CA ASP A 134 3.67 -16.14 -17.67
C ASP A 134 4.93 -16.00 -18.53
N LYS A 135 5.73 -14.96 -18.28
CA LYS A 135 6.88 -14.65 -19.15
C LYS A 135 8.22 -15.11 -18.61
N PHE A 136 8.34 -15.30 -17.28
CA PHE A 136 9.64 -15.49 -16.64
C PHE A 136 9.73 -16.74 -15.77
N GLU A 137 8.64 -17.51 -15.54
CA GLU A 137 8.64 -18.68 -14.67
C GLU A 137 9.85 -19.61 -14.89
N ASP A 138 10.15 -19.95 -16.14
CA ASP A 138 11.27 -20.81 -16.51
C ASP A 138 12.64 -20.10 -16.58
N ARG A 139 12.70 -18.81 -16.24
CA ARG A 139 13.90 -17.99 -16.42
C ARG A 139 14.36 -17.26 -15.15
N LEU A 140 13.49 -17.15 -14.11
CA LEU A 140 13.82 -16.45 -12.88
C LEU A 140 15.03 -17.05 -12.17
N PHE A 141 15.16 -18.37 -12.16
CA PHE A 141 16.31 -19.03 -11.56
C PHE A 141 17.65 -18.60 -12.18
N LYS A 142 17.69 -18.17 -13.46
CA LYS A 142 18.92 -17.67 -14.10
C LYS A 142 19.32 -16.30 -13.58
N ILE A 143 18.36 -15.47 -13.19
CA ILE A 143 18.64 -14.19 -12.54
C ILE A 143 19.17 -14.45 -11.14
N ILE A 144 18.52 -15.34 -10.36
CA ILE A 144 18.97 -15.75 -9.02
C ILE A 144 20.39 -16.30 -9.08
N ASP A 145 20.63 -17.22 -9.99
CA ASP A 145 21.96 -17.78 -10.23
C ASP A 145 23.01 -16.70 -10.53
N SER A 146 22.68 -15.73 -11.36
CA SER A 146 23.58 -14.62 -11.66
C SER A 146 23.89 -13.75 -10.45
N GLU A 147 22.90 -13.46 -9.60
CA GLU A 147 23.13 -12.67 -8.36
C GLU A 147 24.06 -13.42 -7.40
N ILE A 148 23.84 -14.72 -7.23
CA ILE A 148 24.68 -15.59 -6.41
C ILE A 148 26.13 -15.62 -6.93
N LEU A 149 26.29 -15.80 -8.23
CA LEU A 149 27.61 -15.89 -8.88
C LEU A 149 28.38 -14.56 -8.88
N LYS A 150 27.73 -13.42 -8.68
CA LYS A 150 28.41 -12.12 -8.51
C LYS A 150 29.28 -12.07 -7.28
N ASP A 151 28.92 -12.78 -6.24
CA ASP A 151 29.66 -12.82 -4.96
C ASP A 151 30.89 -13.75 -5.01
N GLU A 152 31.04 -14.55 -6.08
CA GLU A 152 32.20 -15.43 -6.24
C GLU A 152 33.49 -14.62 -6.52
N ILE A 153 34.57 -14.97 -5.80
CA ILE A 153 35.86 -14.32 -5.90
C ILE A 153 36.52 -14.62 -7.26
N ILE A 154 36.38 -15.86 -7.76
CA ILE A 154 37.00 -16.28 -9.02
C ILE A 154 35.94 -16.43 -10.09
N LYS A 155 35.97 -15.58 -11.10
CA LYS A 155 35.02 -15.58 -12.23
C LYS A 155 35.63 -16.20 -13.47
N SER A 156 35.40 -17.49 -13.66
CA SER A 156 35.76 -18.17 -14.93
C SER A 156 34.97 -17.59 -16.13
N PRO A 157 35.43 -17.77 -17.38
CA PRO A 157 34.67 -17.33 -18.56
C PRO A 157 33.23 -17.89 -18.62
N LYS A 158 33.02 -19.11 -18.10
CA LYS A 158 31.71 -19.76 -18.02
C LYS A 158 30.80 -19.02 -17.02
N ILE A 159 31.33 -18.64 -15.86
CA ILE A 159 30.61 -17.88 -14.84
C ILE A 159 30.24 -16.49 -15.36
N LYS A 160 31.17 -15.79 -16.02
CA LYS A 160 30.88 -14.47 -16.62
C LYS A 160 29.71 -14.54 -17.60
N LYS A 161 29.68 -15.56 -18.48
CA LYS A 161 28.59 -15.76 -19.42
C LYS A 161 27.23 -16.03 -18.76
N ARG A 162 27.23 -16.76 -17.63
CA ARG A 162 26.00 -16.98 -16.84
C ARG A 162 25.50 -15.68 -16.22
N ILE A 163 26.40 -14.86 -15.66
CA ILE A 163 26.08 -13.55 -15.11
C ILE A 163 25.49 -12.64 -16.19
N GLU A 164 26.13 -12.51 -17.35
CA GLU A 164 25.64 -11.69 -18.46
C GLU A 164 24.25 -12.11 -18.93
N LYS A 165 24.00 -13.42 -18.99
CA LYS A 165 22.68 -13.95 -19.35
C LYS A 165 21.62 -13.60 -18.30
N GLY A 166 21.94 -13.73 -17.02
CA GLY A 166 21.02 -13.34 -15.93
C GLY A 166 20.70 -11.85 -15.94
N GLU A 167 21.72 -11.01 -16.17
CA GLU A 167 21.54 -9.56 -16.29
C GLU A 167 20.68 -9.16 -17.48
N SER A 168 20.80 -9.85 -18.62
CA SER A 168 19.92 -9.62 -19.76
C SER A 168 18.47 -9.90 -19.42
N ILE A 169 18.20 -11.05 -18.78
CA ILE A 169 16.84 -11.42 -18.35
C ILE A 169 16.30 -10.44 -17.28
N LYS A 170 17.15 -9.98 -16.36
CA LYS A 170 16.79 -8.99 -15.34
C LYS A 170 16.37 -7.66 -15.97
N LYS A 171 17.03 -7.22 -17.05
CA LYS A 171 16.62 -6.03 -17.81
C LYS A 171 15.27 -6.23 -18.50
N GLU A 172 15.03 -7.40 -19.10
CA GLU A 172 13.73 -7.73 -19.69
C GLU A 172 12.62 -7.72 -18.62
N LEU A 173 12.87 -8.30 -17.45
CA LEU A 173 11.94 -8.32 -16.33
C LEU A 173 11.61 -6.91 -15.84
N ARG A 174 12.63 -6.03 -15.71
CA ARG A 174 12.41 -4.62 -15.35
C ARG A 174 11.51 -3.92 -16.36
N LYS A 175 11.75 -4.12 -17.64
CA LYS A 175 10.93 -3.54 -18.71
C LYS A 175 9.48 -4.06 -18.68
N GLU A 176 9.30 -5.32 -18.36
CA GLU A 176 7.95 -5.90 -18.22
C GLU A 176 7.17 -5.25 -17.08
N ILE A 177 7.81 -5.08 -15.90
CA ILE A 177 7.21 -4.41 -14.75
C ILE A 177 6.85 -2.97 -15.09
N GLU A 178 7.77 -2.23 -15.73
CA GLU A 178 7.55 -0.87 -16.19
C GLU A 178 6.36 -0.79 -17.15
N THR A 179 6.32 -1.67 -18.15
CA THR A 179 5.25 -1.70 -19.13
C THR A 179 3.90 -2.01 -18.51
N THR A 180 3.85 -2.99 -17.60
CA THR A 180 2.62 -3.39 -16.90
C THR A 180 2.12 -2.27 -16.00
N THR A 181 3.00 -1.65 -15.21
CA THR A 181 2.66 -0.54 -14.32
C THR A 181 2.15 0.67 -15.10
N ASN A 182 2.85 1.06 -16.17
CA ASN A 182 2.46 2.20 -17.00
C ASN A 182 1.14 1.96 -17.72
N LYS A 183 0.95 0.77 -18.27
CA LYS A 183 -0.30 0.38 -18.93
C LYS A 183 -1.46 0.43 -17.93
N PHE A 184 -1.26 -0.16 -16.76
CA PHE A 184 -2.29 -0.18 -15.70
C PHE A 184 -2.75 1.23 -15.35
N PHE A 185 -1.86 2.14 -14.97
CA PHE A 185 -2.25 3.51 -14.63
C PHE A 185 -2.84 4.27 -15.79
N SER A 186 -2.35 4.05 -17.01
CA SER A 186 -2.95 4.65 -18.22
C SER A 186 -4.37 4.15 -18.46
N ASP A 187 -4.63 2.85 -18.23
CA ASP A 187 -5.95 2.25 -18.41
C ASP A 187 -6.92 2.68 -17.31
N VAL A 188 -6.44 2.79 -16.05
CA VAL A 188 -7.20 3.34 -14.93
C VAL A 188 -7.65 4.77 -15.24
N ILE A 189 -6.74 5.65 -15.68
CA ILE A 189 -7.08 7.03 -16.01
C ILE A 189 -8.13 7.12 -17.12
N LYS A 190 -8.09 6.22 -18.12
CA LYS A 190 -9.03 6.23 -19.24
C LYS A 190 -10.40 5.69 -18.89
N ASN A 191 -10.47 4.69 -18.01
CA ASN A 191 -11.66 3.87 -17.81
C ASN A 191 -12.31 4.04 -16.43
N SER A 192 -11.74 4.88 -15.55
CA SER A 192 -12.28 5.04 -14.20
C SER A 192 -13.54 5.89 -14.17
N ASP A 193 -14.57 5.35 -13.53
CA ASP A 193 -15.74 6.12 -13.12
C ASP A 193 -15.44 6.81 -11.79
N SER A 194 -15.65 8.12 -11.71
CA SER A 194 -15.41 8.94 -10.50
C SER A 194 -16.49 8.77 -9.42
N THR A 195 -17.21 7.66 -9.44
CA THR A 195 -18.41 7.45 -8.60
C THR A 195 -18.11 7.22 -7.13
N SER A 196 -16.95 6.67 -6.77
CA SER A 196 -16.60 6.42 -5.38
C SER A 196 -15.68 7.49 -4.80
N ILE A 197 -15.85 7.79 -3.50
CA ILE A 197 -14.99 8.75 -2.77
C ILE A 197 -13.52 8.30 -2.79
N ARG A 198 -13.26 7.00 -2.73
CA ARG A 198 -11.89 6.45 -2.84
C ARG A 198 -11.29 6.75 -4.20
N MET A 199 -12.05 6.57 -5.28
CA MET A 199 -11.60 6.88 -6.63
C MET A 199 -11.36 8.39 -6.79
N GLN A 200 -12.22 9.24 -6.26
CA GLN A 200 -12.02 10.71 -6.28
C GLN A 200 -10.74 11.11 -5.54
N LYS A 201 -10.45 10.52 -4.37
CA LYS A 201 -9.18 10.74 -3.66
C LYS A 201 -7.98 10.31 -4.49
N ALA A 202 -8.07 9.16 -5.14
CA ALA A 202 -7.00 8.64 -5.99
C ALA A 202 -6.77 9.54 -7.21
N ILE A 203 -7.83 9.98 -7.89
CA ILE A 203 -7.76 10.92 -9.00
C ILE A 203 -7.13 12.24 -8.57
N ALA A 204 -7.57 12.81 -7.44
CA ALA A 204 -6.99 14.04 -6.89
C ALA A 204 -5.49 13.87 -6.58
N TYR A 205 -5.08 12.73 -6.05
CA TYR A 205 -3.67 12.43 -5.81
C TYR A 205 -2.87 12.31 -7.11
N LEU A 206 -3.41 11.64 -8.14
CA LEU A 206 -2.78 11.55 -9.46
C LEU A 206 -2.62 12.94 -10.10
N ALA A 207 -3.66 13.79 -10.04
CA ALA A 207 -3.59 15.18 -10.49
C ALA A 207 -2.53 15.99 -9.73
N PHE A 208 -2.46 15.84 -8.40
CA PHE A 208 -1.42 16.47 -7.58
C PHE A 208 -0.01 16.05 -7.99
N LYS A 209 0.17 14.82 -8.45
CA LYS A 209 1.43 14.31 -9.00
C LYS A 209 1.72 14.81 -10.43
N GLY A 210 0.86 15.64 -11.01
CA GLY A 210 1.02 16.19 -12.34
C GLY A 210 0.60 15.24 -13.46
N ILE A 211 -0.18 14.22 -13.15
CA ILE A 211 -0.73 13.29 -14.12
C ILE A 211 -2.01 13.92 -14.68
N ASP A 212 -2.14 13.90 -16.01
CA ASP A 212 -3.34 14.41 -16.69
C ASP A 212 -4.52 13.45 -16.46
N VAL A 213 -5.49 13.89 -15.68
CA VAL A 213 -6.72 13.17 -15.35
C VAL A 213 -7.97 13.84 -15.94
N THR A 214 -7.80 14.77 -16.87
CA THR A 214 -8.91 15.56 -17.44
C THR A 214 -9.91 14.73 -18.25
N HIS A 215 -9.54 13.53 -18.63
CA HIS A 215 -10.41 12.61 -19.39
C HIS A 215 -11.32 11.75 -18.51
N ILE A 216 -11.17 11.82 -17.19
CA ILE A 216 -12.07 11.15 -16.28
C ILE A 216 -13.35 11.95 -16.20
N GLU A 217 -14.36 11.54 -16.96
CA GLU A 217 -15.68 12.14 -16.92
C GLU A 217 -16.26 12.01 -15.51
N SER A 218 -16.42 13.17 -14.82
CA SER A 218 -17.36 13.26 -13.73
C SER A 218 -18.75 13.12 -14.36
N LYS A 219 -19.36 11.91 -14.26
CA LYS A 219 -20.80 11.80 -14.51
C LYS A 219 -21.46 12.74 -13.50
N ASP A 220 -22.03 13.80 -14.03
CA ASP A 220 -22.78 14.80 -13.28
C ASP A 220 -23.81 14.11 -12.39
N TYR A 221 -23.46 13.93 -11.11
CA TYR A 221 -24.47 13.92 -10.09
C TYR A 221 -24.93 15.37 -9.93
N GLU A 222 -25.91 15.77 -10.74
CA GLU A 222 -26.78 16.88 -10.39
C GLU A 222 -27.51 16.50 -9.10
N SER A 223 -26.83 16.62 -7.98
CA SER A 223 -27.45 16.92 -6.69
C SER A 223 -26.36 17.08 -5.63
N SER A 224 -26.19 18.28 -5.17
CA SER A 224 -25.74 18.72 -3.85
C SER A 224 -24.25 18.70 -3.47
N PHE A 225 -23.29 18.38 -4.31
CA PHE A 225 -21.87 18.65 -4.03
C PHE A 225 -21.23 19.61 -5.03
N SER A 226 -21.93 20.69 -5.36
CA SER A 226 -21.33 21.83 -6.03
C SER A 226 -20.38 22.52 -5.05
N ASN A 227 -19.09 22.31 -5.19
CA ASN A 227 -18.00 23.25 -4.88
C ASN A 227 -16.67 22.54 -4.66
N ILE A 228 -16.25 21.65 -5.59
CA ILE A 228 -14.81 21.44 -5.78
C ILE A 228 -14.39 22.48 -6.83
N GLN A 229 -14.07 23.67 -6.39
CA GLN A 229 -13.34 24.62 -7.24
C GLN A 229 -11.90 24.13 -7.34
N LEU A 230 -11.50 23.73 -8.55
CA LEU A 230 -10.11 23.52 -8.90
C LEU A 230 -9.32 24.78 -8.52
N PHE A 231 -8.26 24.59 -7.76
CA PHE A 231 -7.40 25.67 -7.29
C PHE A 231 -6.71 26.33 -8.49
N ASP A 232 -7.12 27.54 -8.83
CA ASP A 232 -6.41 28.41 -9.77
C ASP A 232 -5.40 29.24 -8.97
N PRO A 233 -4.08 28.99 -9.10
CA PRO A 233 -3.06 29.70 -8.31
C PRO A 233 -2.95 31.20 -8.63
N LYS A 234 -3.71 31.72 -9.61
CA LYS A 234 -3.66 33.13 -10.02
C LYS A 234 -4.76 34.01 -9.41
N LYS A 235 -5.69 33.46 -8.63
CA LYS A 235 -6.68 34.25 -7.89
C LYS A 235 -6.35 34.27 -6.41
N GLN A 236 -5.58 35.29 -5.99
CA GLN A 236 -5.43 35.63 -4.57
C GLN A 236 -6.80 36.07 -4.02
N GLY A 237 -7.35 35.23 -3.17
CA GLY A 237 -8.53 35.54 -2.37
C GLY A 237 -8.79 34.33 -1.46
N GLY A 238 -8.23 34.37 -0.25
CA GLY A 238 -8.28 33.27 0.69
C GLY A 238 -9.71 32.93 1.14
N VAL A 239 -10.14 31.72 0.82
CA VAL A 239 -11.17 31.04 1.58
C VAL A 239 -10.56 29.71 2.02
N ASN A 240 -10.23 29.61 3.30
CA ASN A 240 -9.82 28.37 3.93
C ASN A 240 -11.00 27.41 3.91
N PHE A 241 -11.04 26.48 2.94
CA PHE A 241 -11.92 25.33 3.01
C PHE A 241 -11.32 24.33 4.01
N VAL A 242 -11.74 24.45 5.25
CA VAL A 242 -11.56 23.40 6.23
C VAL A 242 -12.49 22.26 5.77
N HIS A 243 -11.92 21.15 5.26
CA HIS A 243 -12.66 19.90 5.12
C HIS A 243 -13.19 19.51 6.50
N LYS A 244 -14.43 19.80 6.77
CA LYS A 244 -15.09 19.33 7.99
C LYS A 244 -15.17 17.81 7.84
N LYS A 245 -14.38 17.09 8.65
CA LYS A 245 -14.54 15.65 8.76
C LYS A 245 -15.99 15.35 9.14
N PRO A 246 -16.63 14.34 8.54
CA PRO A 246 -18.05 14.05 8.83
C PRO A 246 -18.28 13.72 10.30
N PHE A 247 -17.27 13.21 11.01
CA PHE A 247 -17.33 12.90 12.43
C PHE A 247 -16.22 13.63 13.18
N ILE A 248 -16.57 14.14 14.37
CA ILE A 248 -15.63 14.80 15.27
C ILE A 248 -15.70 14.11 16.63
N ILE A 249 -14.55 13.71 17.16
CA ILE A 249 -14.43 13.26 18.53
C ILE A 249 -14.40 14.53 19.40
N LEU A 250 -15.44 14.71 20.22
CA LEU A 250 -15.58 15.83 21.11
C LEU A 250 -14.80 15.63 22.41
N LYS A 251 -14.83 14.40 22.92
CA LYS A 251 -14.23 14.08 24.21
C LYS A 251 -13.82 12.60 24.29
N ILE A 252 -12.74 12.33 25.00
CA ILE A 252 -12.32 11.00 25.38
C ILE A 252 -12.04 11.03 26.88
N ASN A 253 -12.69 10.15 27.63
CA ASN A 253 -12.55 10.05 29.08
C ASN A 253 -12.23 8.62 29.53
N ILE A 254 -11.65 8.51 30.71
CA ILE A 254 -11.52 7.25 31.44
C ILE A 254 -12.46 7.35 32.65
N ILE A 255 -13.38 6.38 32.78
CA ILE A 255 -14.22 6.23 33.93
C ILE A 255 -13.49 5.26 34.88
N GLU A 256 -12.83 5.82 35.90
CA GLU A 256 -11.95 5.05 36.79
C GLU A 256 -12.71 3.99 37.60
N ASP A 257 -13.90 4.33 38.05
CA ASP A 257 -14.72 3.46 38.92
C ASP A 257 -15.15 2.17 38.22
N SER A 258 -15.49 2.25 36.94
CA SER A 258 -15.91 1.09 36.12
C SER A 258 -14.80 0.54 35.23
N GLN A 259 -13.64 1.19 35.17
CA GLN A 259 -12.54 0.85 34.24
C GLN A 259 -13.00 0.83 32.79
N GLU A 260 -13.64 1.92 32.36
CA GLU A 260 -14.19 2.05 31.01
C GLU A 260 -13.58 3.26 30.28
N LEU A 261 -13.42 3.09 28.96
CA LEU A 261 -13.06 4.14 28.02
C LEU A 261 -14.35 4.69 27.40
N GLU A 262 -14.60 5.97 27.58
CA GLU A 262 -15.72 6.70 27.00
C GLU A 262 -15.23 7.58 25.83
N VAL A 263 -15.87 7.46 24.66
CA VAL A 263 -15.59 8.29 23.50
C VAL A 263 -16.88 8.99 23.04
N LEU A 264 -16.93 10.31 23.20
CA LEU A 264 -18.04 11.15 22.74
C LEU A 264 -17.75 11.63 21.32
N VAL A 265 -18.64 11.32 20.40
CA VAL A 265 -18.49 11.65 18.97
C VAL A 265 -19.73 12.35 18.44
N GLN A 266 -19.54 13.37 17.62
CA GLN A 266 -20.61 14.09 16.95
C GLN A 266 -20.58 13.84 15.44
N ASN A 267 -21.75 13.59 14.83
CA ASN A 267 -21.92 13.68 13.39
C ASN A 267 -21.94 15.16 12.98
N ASN A 268 -20.82 15.66 12.49
CA ASN A 268 -20.67 17.06 12.05
C ASN A 268 -21.07 17.28 10.59
N SER A 269 -21.65 16.26 9.95
CA SER A 269 -22.20 16.42 8.59
C SER A 269 -23.55 17.14 8.64
N LEU A 270 -23.97 17.66 7.50
CA LEU A 270 -25.30 18.27 7.33
C LEU A 270 -26.37 17.23 6.96
N GLN A 271 -25.99 15.97 6.82
CA GLN A 271 -26.87 14.87 6.38
C GLN A 271 -26.84 13.72 7.39
N GLU A 272 -27.94 12.99 7.42
CA GLU A 272 -28.03 11.70 8.07
C GLU A 272 -27.02 10.73 7.44
N VAL A 273 -26.24 10.02 8.27
CA VAL A 273 -25.33 8.97 7.83
C VAL A 273 -25.93 7.62 8.18
N LYS A 274 -25.94 6.69 7.23
CA LYS A 274 -26.58 5.37 7.38
C LYS A 274 -25.55 4.26 7.31
N GLY A 275 -25.85 3.14 8.01
CA GLY A 275 -25.04 1.94 7.94
C GLY A 275 -23.62 2.18 8.46
N ILE A 276 -23.46 2.56 9.71
CA ILE A 276 -22.16 2.86 10.33
C ILE A 276 -21.80 1.77 11.32
N ILE A 277 -20.57 1.28 11.22
CA ILE A 277 -19.97 0.39 12.22
C ILE A 277 -18.96 1.20 13.03
N VAL A 278 -19.14 1.23 14.35
CA VAL A 278 -18.19 1.83 15.28
C VAL A 278 -17.42 0.72 16.00
N LYS A 279 -16.10 0.81 16.01
CA LYS A 279 -15.22 -0.18 16.63
C LYS A 279 -14.22 0.48 17.56
N ILE A 280 -13.94 -0.20 18.67
CA ILE A 280 -12.78 0.07 19.52
C ILE A 280 -11.95 -1.19 19.59
N ASN A 281 -10.68 -1.09 19.16
CA ASN A 281 -9.71 -2.16 19.22
C ASN A 281 -8.62 -1.77 20.23
N HIS A 282 -8.12 -2.74 20.99
CA HIS A 282 -6.89 -2.55 21.76
C HIS A 282 -5.67 -2.96 20.93
N ILE A 283 -4.54 -2.31 21.18
CA ILE A 283 -3.26 -2.64 20.58
C ILE A 283 -2.34 -3.19 21.66
N LYS A 284 -1.78 -4.38 21.42
CA LYS A 284 -0.70 -4.94 22.22
C LYS A 284 0.42 -5.42 21.32
N GLU A 285 1.58 -4.78 21.44
CA GLU A 285 2.74 -5.05 20.57
C GLU A 285 2.41 -4.89 19.08
N TYR A 286 2.07 -5.99 18.39
CA TYR A 286 1.73 -6.01 16.96
C TYR A 286 0.32 -6.56 16.70
N PHE A 287 -0.45 -6.84 17.75
CA PHE A 287 -1.78 -7.41 17.62
C PHE A 287 -2.85 -6.38 17.93
N GLU A 288 -3.79 -6.23 17.01
CA GLU A 288 -5.04 -5.50 17.17
C GLU A 288 -6.16 -6.49 17.50
N LYS A 289 -6.91 -6.24 18.56
CA LYS A 289 -8.07 -7.08 18.91
C LYS A 289 -9.26 -6.19 19.23
N GLU A 290 -10.40 -6.54 18.65
CA GLU A 290 -11.67 -5.87 18.86
C GLU A 290 -12.14 -6.03 20.31
N VAL A 291 -12.53 -4.92 20.94
CA VAL A 291 -13.07 -4.85 22.30
C VAL A 291 -14.52 -4.45 22.28
N MET A 292 -14.91 -3.56 21.35
CA MET A 292 -16.27 -3.09 21.17
C MET A 292 -16.59 -2.96 19.69
N ILE A 293 -17.78 -3.38 19.31
CA ILE A 293 -18.39 -3.16 18.00
C ILE A 293 -19.85 -2.78 18.19
N GLU A 294 -20.27 -1.70 17.56
CA GLU A 294 -21.65 -1.27 17.47
C GLU A 294 -22.01 -0.93 16.04
N THR A 295 -23.22 -1.28 15.63
CA THR A 295 -23.76 -0.94 14.29
C THR A 295 -24.91 0.05 14.49
N LEU A 296 -24.83 1.16 13.73
CA LEU A 296 -25.85 2.22 13.75
C LEU A 296 -26.53 2.25 12.38
N ASP A 297 -27.85 2.02 12.38
CA ASP A 297 -28.64 2.13 11.14
C ASP A 297 -28.69 3.56 10.62
N ASN A 298 -28.80 4.54 11.54
CA ASN A 298 -28.93 5.96 11.24
C ASN A 298 -28.18 6.78 12.29
N TRP A 299 -27.44 7.80 11.86
CA TRP A 299 -26.82 8.80 12.70
C TRP A 299 -27.17 10.21 12.21
N PHE A 300 -28.01 10.92 12.95
CA PHE A 300 -28.56 12.20 12.53
C PHE A 300 -27.52 13.34 12.54
N PRO A 301 -27.72 14.39 11.71
CA PRO A 301 -26.86 15.58 11.72
C PRO A 301 -26.77 16.20 13.11
N GLN A 302 -25.55 16.56 13.54
CA GLN A 302 -25.24 17.18 14.84
C GLN A 302 -25.57 16.32 16.06
N GLU A 303 -26.01 15.08 15.87
CA GLU A 303 -26.26 14.15 16.98
C GLU A 303 -24.93 13.72 17.60
N GLU A 304 -24.93 13.70 18.94
CA GLU A 304 -23.81 13.24 19.76
C GLU A 304 -24.11 11.85 20.32
N LEU A 305 -23.18 10.93 20.10
CA LEU A 305 -23.27 9.56 20.63
C LEU A 305 -22.05 9.26 21.51
N VAL A 306 -22.29 8.51 22.57
CA VAL A 306 -21.26 8.05 23.50
C VAL A 306 -21.02 6.57 23.27
N PHE A 307 -19.76 6.20 23.02
CA PHE A 307 -19.32 4.81 22.89
C PHE A 307 -18.49 4.43 24.10
N ILE A 308 -18.87 3.33 24.74
CA ILE A 308 -18.24 2.86 25.97
C ILE A 308 -17.61 1.50 25.72
N SER A 309 -16.36 1.35 26.11
CA SER A 309 -15.59 0.11 25.96
C SER A 309 -14.86 -0.21 27.26
N PRO A 310 -14.81 -1.48 27.71
CA PRO A 310 -14.01 -1.85 28.85
C PRO A 310 -12.52 -1.61 28.60
N ILE A 311 -11.80 -1.16 29.63
CA ILE A 311 -10.36 -1.06 29.62
C ILE A 311 -9.78 -2.41 30.03
N ILE A 312 -8.93 -2.97 29.17
CA ILE A 312 -8.28 -4.27 29.43
C ILE A 312 -7.04 -4.03 30.29
N PRO A 313 -6.85 -4.77 31.39
CA PRO A 313 -5.68 -4.63 32.25
C PRO A 313 -4.36 -4.78 31.48
N HIS A 314 -3.41 -3.91 31.77
CA HIS A 314 -2.07 -3.87 31.15
C HIS A 314 -2.05 -3.52 29.65
N ILE A 315 -3.12 -2.89 29.16
CA ILE A 315 -3.19 -2.35 27.81
C ILE A 315 -3.47 -0.86 27.89
N ASP A 316 -2.55 -0.07 27.33
CA ASP A 316 -2.61 1.39 27.38
C ASP A 316 -3.01 2.02 26.03
N GLU A 317 -2.98 1.24 24.94
CA GLU A 317 -3.23 1.74 23.59
C GLU A 317 -4.50 1.15 22.99
N TYR A 318 -5.36 2.05 22.46
CA TYR A 318 -6.60 1.73 21.79
C TYR A 318 -6.69 2.48 20.46
N ILE A 319 -7.49 1.95 19.53
CA ILE A 319 -7.88 2.66 18.30
C ILE A 319 -9.39 2.67 18.22
N PHE A 320 -9.95 3.86 18.04
CA PHE A 320 -11.34 4.08 17.74
C PHE A 320 -11.53 4.23 16.23
N PHE A 321 -12.50 3.51 15.66
CA PHE A 321 -12.83 3.55 14.23
C PHE A 321 -14.31 3.85 14.03
N ILE A 322 -14.61 4.61 12.97
CA ILE A 322 -15.92 4.69 12.35
C ILE A 322 -15.77 4.19 10.92
N ILE A 323 -16.57 3.21 10.56
CA ILE A 323 -16.47 2.49 9.28
C ILE A 323 -17.85 2.54 8.61
N ASP A 324 -17.90 2.81 7.32
CA ASP A 324 -19.11 2.63 6.53
C ASP A 324 -19.37 1.13 6.30
N GLU A 325 -20.56 0.67 6.66
CA GLU A 325 -20.91 -0.76 6.61
C GLU A 325 -20.90 -1.32 5.17
N VAL A 326 -21.31 -0.51 4.20
CA VAL A 326 -21.47 -0.95 2.81
C VAL A 326 -20.15 -0.96 2.07
N SER A 327 -19.37 0.12 2.23
CA SER A 327 -18.08 0.28 1.53
C SER A 327 -16.89 -0.28 2.31
N ASN A 328 -17.09 -0.61 3.59
CA ASN A 328 -16.04 -0.96 4.56
C ASN A 328 -14.95 0.14 4.67
N GLU A 329 -15.28 1.38 4.30
CA GLU A 329 -14.35 2.52 4.37
C GLU A 329 -14.24 3.06 5.80
N LYS A 330 -13.00 3.29 6.25
CA LYS A 330 -12.75 3.96 7.53
C LYS A 330 -12.99 5.47 7.39
N LEU A 331 -14.13 5.94 7.90
CA LEU A 331 -14.51 7.35 7.89
C LEU A 331 -13.78 8.17 8.96
N LEU A 332 -13.45 7.54 10.08
CA LEU A 332 -12.65 8.12 11.16
C LEU A 332 -11.74 7.03 11.77
N SER A 333 -10.51 7.41 12.09
CA SER A 333 -9.58 6.59 12.87
C SER A 333 -8.86 7.47 13.87
N LYS A 334 -8.84 7.09 15.16
CA LYS A 334 -8.16 7.82 16.22
C LYS A 334 -7.45 6.86 17.18
N ARG A 335 -6.14 6.98 17.28
CA ARG A 335 -5.34 6.28 18.29
C ARG A 335 -5.49 6.99 19.64
N ILE A 336 -5.71 6.23 20.69
CA ILE A 336 -5.96 6.67 22.07
C ILE A 336 -4.88 6.02 22.93
N ASP A 337 -4.09 6.84 23.61
CA ASP A 337 -3.10 6.39 24.61
C ASP A 337 -3.62 6.79 25.99
N LEU A 338 -3.94 5.80 26.82
CA LEU A 338 -4.51 6.01 28.16
C LEU A 338 -3.53 6.71 29.10
N ASN A 339 -2.22 6.55 28.91
CA ASN A 339 -1.22 7.21 29.73
C ASN A 339 -1.20 8.72 29.50
N LEU A 340 -1.50 9.16 28.28
CA LEU A 340 -1.62 10.59 27.97
C LEU A 340 -2.90 11.18 28.58
N LEU A 341 -4.00 10.41 28.65
CA LEU A 341 -5.27 10.86 29.21
C LEU A 341 -5.27 10.97 30.74
N LYS A 342 -4.49 10.13 31.44
CA LYS A 342 -4.35 10.18 32.91
C LYS A 342 -3.54 11.37 33.41
N ASN A 343 -2.79 12.03 32.54
CA ASN A 343 -1.93 13.16 32.87
C ASN A 343 -2.53 14.52 32.49
N THR A 344 -3.75 14.54 31.97
CA THR A 344 -4.53 15.76 31.65
C THR A 344 -5.64 15.98 32.65
#